data_b54d038dad33d73a163ceeb8dc5b15be
#
_entry.id   b54d038dad33d73a163ceeb8dc5b15be
#
_cell.length_a   1.000
_cell.length_b   1.000
_cell.length_c   1.000
_cell.angle_alpha   90.00
_cell.angle_beta   90.00
_cell.angle_gamma   90.00
#
_symmetry.space_group_name_H-M   'P 1'
#
loop_
_entity.id
_entity.type
_entity.pdbx_description
1 polymer ?
#
loop_
_entity_poly.entity_id
_entity_poly.type
_entity_poly.pdbx_seq_one_letter_code
_entity_poly.pdbx_strand_id
1 'polypeptide(L)' 'MTSLSEIRRANLATVLRELEADGVSSLREQADILGTSERVVEAILKGNSMDDALAREIEWSVHKPVYWVDEDHQADQP' A
#
# COMPACT_ATOMS: atom_id res chain seq x y z
N MET A 1 -10.57 -6.57 -16.54
CA MET A 1 -10.03 -7.36 -15.41
C MET A 1 -8.92 -6.58 -14.73
N THR A 2 -8.98 -6.49 -13.42
CA THR A 2 -8.00 -5.69 -12.65
C THR A 2 -6.71 -6.48 -12.47
N SER A 3 -5.57 -5.88 -12.81
CA SER A 3 -4.28 -6.54 -12.66
C SER A 3 -3.82 -6.52 -11.20
N LEU A 4 -2.90 -7.42 -10.84
CA LEU A 4 -2.31 -7.42 -9.50
C LEU A 4 -1.63 -6.09 -9.18
N SER A 5 -0.96 -5.49 -10.16
CA SER A 5 -0.32 -4.20 -9.99
C SER A 5 -1.33 -3.11 -9.62
N GLU A 6 -2.49 -3.09 -10.26
CA GLU A 6 -3.55 -2.15 -9.96
C GLU A 6 -4.14 -2.39 -8.58
N ILE A 7 -4.34 -3.66 -8.21
CA ILE A 7 -4.85 -4.05 -6.89
C ILE A 7 -3.89 -3.58 -5.80
N ARG A 8 -2.61 -3.85 -5.96
CA ARG A 8 -1.59 -3.45 -4.97
C ARG A 8 -1.52 -1.94 -4.84
N ARG A 9 -1.63 -1.21 -5.94
CA ARG A 9 -1.63 0.26 -5.92
C ARG A 9 -2.83 0.80 -5.16
N ALA A 10 -4.02 0.26 -5.43
CA ALA A 10 -5.24 0.68 -4.75
C ALA A 10 -5.14 0.42 -3.24
N ASN A 11 -4.60 -0.73 -2.85
CA ASN A 11 -4.44 -1.08 -1.45
C ASN A 11 -3.38 -0.22 -0.76
N LEU A 12 -2.31 0.13 -1.47
CA LEU A 12 -1.32 1.08 -0.95
C LEU A 12 -1.98 2.43 -0.67
N ALA A 13 -2.80 2.93 -1.59
CA ALA A 13 -3.50 4.19 -1.39
C ALA A 13 -4.41 4.13 -0.15
N THR A 14 -5.08 3.01 0.07
CA THR A 14 -5.91 2.80 1.26
C THR A 14 -5.06 2.84 2.54
N VAL A 15 -3.92 2.16 2.55
CA VAL A 15 -3.01 2.16 3.69
C VAL A 15 -2.53 3.58 3.99
N LEU A 16 -2.17 4.34 2.96
CA LEU A 16 -1.72 5.73 3.16
C LEU A 16 -2.83 6.59 3.76
N ARG A 17 -4.08 6.41 3.33
CA ARG A 17 -5.20 7.15 3.92
C ARG A 17 -5.41 6.76 5.38
N GLU A 18 -5.25 5.48 5.73
CA GLU A 18 -5.35 5.04 7.12
C GLU A 18 -4.27 5.67 7.98
N LEU A 19 -3.05 5.75 7.47
CA LEU A 19 -1.95 6.40 8.19
C LEU A 19 -2.22 7.90 8.39
N GLU A 20 -2.77 8.57 7.38
CA GLU A 20 -3.17 9.97 7.51
C GLU A 20 -4.22 10.17 8.60
N ALA A 21 -5.20 9.27 8.65
CA ALA A 21 -6.24 9.33 9.69
C ALA A 21 -5.66 9.14 11.08
N ASP A 22 -4.55 8.41 11.19
CA ASP A 22 -3.85 8.19 12.45
C ASP A 22 -2.85 9.30 12.79
N GLY A 23 -2.79 10.36 11.98
CA GLY A 23 -1.92 11.50 12.22
C GLY A 23 -0.58 11.46 11.51
N VAL A 24 -0.33 10.45 10.68
CA VAL A 24 0.91 10.34 9.90
C VAL A 24 0.63 10.88 8.50
N SER A 25 0.80 12.20 8.33
CA SER A 25 0.34 12.88 7.12
C SER A 25 1.42 13.13 6.08
N SER A 26 2.72 13.03 6.42
CA SER A 26 3.75 13.23 5.41
C SER A 26 4.07 11.92 4.70
N LEU A 27 4.27 11.99 3.39
CA LEU A 27 4.60 10.80 2.60
C LEU A 27 5.92 10.18 3.06
N ARG A 28 6.86 10.99 3.50
CA ARG A 28 8.14 10.51 4.01
C ARG A 28 7.96 9.63 5.25
N GLU A 29 7.16 10.10 6.21
CA GLU A 29 6.89 9.35 7.42
C GLU A 29 6.11 8.08 7.11
N GLN A 30 5.14 8.17 6.21
CA GLN A 30 4.37 7.01 5.76
C GLN A 30 5.29 5.95 5.16
N ALA A 31 6.20 6.35 4.27
CA ALA A 31 7.15 5.44 3.66
C ALA A 31 8.07 4.79 4.70
N ASP A 32 8.53 5.56 5.67
CA ASP A 32 9.36 5.03 6.75
C ASP A 32 8.63 3.94 7.53
N ILE A 33 7.37 4.16 7.86
CA ILE A 33 6.56 3.17 8.56
C ILE A 33 6.43 1.89 7.74
N LEU A 34 6.27 2.03 6.42
CA LEU A 34 6.10 0.89 5.51
C LEU A 34 7.42 0.17 5.19
N GLY A 35 8.53 0.68 5.69
CA GLY A 35 9.84 0.04 5.46
C GLY A 35 10.41 0.31 4.08
N THR A 36 10.04 1.42 3.45
CA THR A 36 10.48 1.75 2.10
C THR A 36 10.85 3.24 2.03
N SER A 37 10.95 3.78 0.82
CA SER A 37 11.28 5.19 0.60
C SER A 37 10.13 5.92 -0.06
N GLU A 38 10.09 7.23 0.12
CA GLU A 38 9.13 8.12 -0.52
C GLU A 38 9.12 7.93 -2.03
N ARG A 39 10.32 7.81 -2.63
CA ARG A 39 10.47 7.62 -4.07
C ARG A 39 9.78 6.34 -4.56
N VAL A 40 9.93 5.25 -3.82
CA VAL A 40 9.31 3.98 -4.18
C VAL A 40 7.78 4.09 -4.08
N VAL A 41 7.28 4.69 -3.01
CA VAL A 41 5.83 4.88 -2.85
C VAL A 41 5.26 5.72 -3.99
N GLU A 42 5.91 6.84 -4.32
CA GLU A 42 5.46 7.69 -5.42
C GLU A 42 5.47 6.95 -6.75
N ALA A 43 6.51 6.17 -7.02
CA ALA A 43 6.61 5.42 -8.27
C ALA A 43 5.46 4.42 -8.42
N ILE A 44 5.11 3.73 -7.35
CA ILE A 44 4.00 2.77 -7.37
C ILE A 44 2.66 3.49 -7.59
N LEU A 45 2.46 4.62 -6.91
CA LEU A 45 1.23 5.40 -7.10
C LEU A 45 1.10 5.92 -8.53
N LYS A 46 2.20 6.12 -9.22
CA LYS A 46 2.21 6.58 -10.62
C LYS A 46 2.10 5.45 -11.64
N GLY A 47 2.10 4.20 -11.19
CA GLY A 47 1.88 3.06 -12.08
C GLY A 47 2.94 1.98 -12.07
N ASN A 48 4.05 2.17 -11.37
CA ASN A 48 5.07 1.12 -11.27
C ASN A 48 4.53 -0.06 -10.45
N SER A 49 5.01 -1.24 -10.75
CA SER A 49 4.61 -2.44 -10.02
C SER A 49 5.26 -2.48 -8.64
N MET A 50 4.49 -2.93 -7.66
CA MET A 50 5.00 -3.24 -6.33
C MET A 50 5.49 -4.68 -6.35
N ASP A 51 6.70 -4.95 -5.85
CA ASP A 51 7.19 -6.32 -5.82
C ASP A 51 6.62 -7.07 -4.61
N ASP A 52 6.79 -8.41 -4.64
CA ASP A 52 6.23 -9.27 -3.60
C ASP A 52 6.83 -8.98 -2.22
N ALA A 53 8.12 -8.71 -2.17
CA ALA A 53 8.80 -8.44 -0.91
C ALA A 53 8.22 -7.20 -0.24
N LEU A 54 8.01 -6.14 -1.01
CA LEU A 54 7.44 -4.91 -0.47
C LEU A 54 5.99 -5.12 -0.05
N ALA A 55 5.21 -5.88 -0.82
CA ALA A 55 3.82 -6.18 -0.46
C ALA A 55 3.74 -6.85 0.92
N ARG A 56 4.60 -7.85 1.17
CA ARG A 56 4.65 -8.55 2.47
C ARG A 56 5.14 -7.62 3.58
N GLU A 57 6.09 -6.74 3.27
CA GLU A 57 6.61 -5.77 4.23
C GLU A 57 5.53 -4.77 4.66
N ILE A 58 4.74 -4.29 3.70
CA ILE A 58 3.64 -3.36 4.01
C ILE A 58 2.63 -4.02 4.93
N GLU A 59 2.22 -5.24 4.62
CA GLU A 59 1.25 -5.97 5.45
C GLU A 59 1.78 -6.12 6.88
N TRP A 60 3.04 -6.49 7.02
CA TRP A 60 3.67 -6.63 8.33
C TRP A 60 3.66 -5.30 9.08
N SER A 61 4.04 -4.22 8.41
CA SER A 61 4.20 -2.90 9.03
C SER A 61 2.89 -2.33 9.58
N VAL A 62 1.77 -2.60 8.90
CA VAL A 62 0.47 -2.05 9.28
C VAL A 62 -0.48 -3.12 9.84
N HIS A 63 0.06 -4.27 10.21
CA HIS A 63 -0.69 -5.35 10.86
C HIS A 63 -1.85 -5.89 10.03
N LYS A 64 -1.67 -5.96 8.71
CA LYS A 64 -2.63 -6.62 7.83
C LYS A 64 -2.25 -8.08 7.65
N PRO A 65 -3.22 -8.96 7.37
CA PRO A 65 -2.91 -10.37 7.11
C PRO A 65 -2.09 -10.54 5.82
N VAL A 66 -1.36 -11.64 5.74
CA VAL A 66 -0.56 -11.97 4.56
C VAL A 66 -1.50 -12.04 3.33
N TYR A 67 -1.05 -11.45 2.23
CA TYR A 67 -1.78 -11.33 0.96
C TYR A 67 -2.93 -10.32 0.97
N TRP A 68 -3.12 -9.56 2.07
CA TRP A 68 -4.14 -8.51 2.10
C TRP A 68 -3.93 -7.49 0.99
N VAL A 69 -2.68 -7.12 0.74
CA VAL A 69 -2.33 -6.12 -0.30
C VAL A 69 -2.65 -6.65 -1.71
N ASP A 70 -2.73 -7.97 -1.88
CA ASP A 70 -2.98 -8.61 -3.16
C ASP A 70 -4.47 -8.87 -3.41
N GLU A 71 -5.33 -8.58 -2.44
CA GLU A 71 -6.77 -8.82 -2.55
C GLU A 71 -7.51 -7.57 -2.99
N ASP A 72 -8.51 -7.75 -3.85
CA ASP A 72 -9.32 -6.63 -4.33
C ASP A 72 -10.42 -6.32 -3.32
N HIS A 73 -10.13 -5.39 -2.42
CA HIS A 73 -11.08 -5.02 -1.35
C HIS A 73 -12.20 -4.12 -1.84
N GLN A 74 -12.06 -3.52 -3.02
CA GLN A 74 -13.11 -2.68 -3.56
C GLN A 74 -14.34 -3.48 -3.97
N ALA A 75 -14.14 -4.72 -4.38
CA ALA A 75 -15.23 -5.61 -4.78
C ALA A 75 -16.13 -6.00 -3.60
N ASP A 76 -15.63 -5.87 -2.37
CA ASP A 76 -16.35 -6.24 -1.15
C ASP A 76 -17.15 -5.09 -0.54
N GLN A 77 -17.07 -3.91 -1.12
CA GLN A 77 -17.77 -2.74 -0.59
C GLN A 77 -19.18 -2.64 -1.14
N PRO A 78 -20.13 -2.33 -0.26
CA PRO A 78 -21.54 -2.16 -0.69
C PRO A 78 -21.73 -0.98 -1.63
#